data_00adb1756e636b75b82e67937764003d
#
_entry.id   00adb1756e636b75b82e67937764003d
#
_cell.length_a   1.000
_cell.length_b   1.000
_cell.length_c   1.000
_cell.angle_alpha   90.00
_cell.angle_beta   90.00
_cell.angle_gamma   90.00
#
_symmetry.space_group_name_H-M   'P 1'
#
loop_
_entity.id
_entity.type
_entity.pdbx_description
1 polymer ?
#
loop_
_entity_poly.entity_id
_entity_poly.type
_entity_poly.pdbx_seq_one_letter_code
_entity_poly.pdbx_strand_id
1 'polypeptide(L)'
;MMKRLIAIVLALVMVLGMTACGGSAPAAETPKADAPKADAPKAEDGLPYAGKTLTVLYMSGVYADAARAMVPEFEAATGAKVEVVDYPYLTLHEKALLDLTSGTGSYDVIDVASQWDGEFAPFLEPLTDYIARDNYDMSVWIDNVLANCGDWQGTIIGIPNASTPQTFAYRTDLLPNGIPDTWEEYREALAAVNDPANGVYGVTVSELSGQLGGVFDYVLWSMGGNWADEDWNVTIDCPETRAALEHLYALKDLSDPANLAWGVDESIQAFLDGKAAVCETWPSLGIVQNGDNPEKSKIVGNWALDVLPAEKTGLTLLSAWDVAIPAGSNNKDLAWEWIKMYTSYDMQNTFYDNHGILSPRKAFWEQEKMASQKAVRDALDTANMWWRIPASVEADSMINTIVGAYLSDQIDLEEAVKQLDDALTAALKNSPPEAGIKNYNH
;
A
#
# COMPACT_ATOMS: atom_id res chain seq x y z
N MET A 1 -40.87 -14.27 29.47
CA MET A 1 -40.71 -13.66 30.79
C MET A 1 -39.24 -13.71 31.22
N MET A 2 -38.33 -13.02 30.53
CA MET A 2 -36.92 -12.96 30.95
C MET A 2 -36.16 -11.89 30.12
N LYS A 3 -36.73 -10.66 30.08
CA LYS A 3 -36.12 -9.49 29.42
C LYS A 3 -36.43 -8.19 30.19
N ARG A 4 -36.43 -8.21 31.52
CA ARG A 4 -36.63 -7.00 32.35
C ARG A 4 -35.93 -7.13 33.70
N LEU A 5 -34.58 -7.28 33.70
CA LEU A 5 -33.81 -7.31 34.97
C LEU A 5 -32.33 -6.93 34.80
N ILE A 6 -31.97 -6.05 33.87
CA ILE A 6 -30.63 -5.44 33.79
C ILE A 6 -30.76 -3.95 33.45
N ALA A 7 -31.36 -3.19 34.34
CA ALA A 7 -31.45 -1.73 34.20
C ALA A 7 -31.60 -1.01 35.55
N ILE A 8 -31.09 -1.54 36.65
CA ILE A 8 -31.14 -0.89 37.97
C ILE A 8 -29.88 -1.27 38.76
N VAL A 9 -28.67 -0.87 38.37
CA VAL A 9 -27.44 -0.86 39.19
C VAL A 9 -26.43 0.19 38.74
N LEU A 10 -26.82 1.27 38.13
CA LEU A 10 -25.88 2.36 37.77
C LEU A 10 -26.44 3.75 38.05
N ALA A 11 -27.04 3.92 39.25
CA ALA A 11 -27.51 5.23 39.68
C ALA A 11 -27.51 5.30 41.23
N LEU A 12 -26.32 5.21 41.85
CA LEU A 12 -26.18 5.54 43.28
C LEU A 12 -24.70 5.66 43.68
N VAL A 13 -23.99 6.66 43.20
CA VAL A 13 -22.82 7.28 43.90
C VAL A 13 -22.58 8.66 43.28
N MET A 14 -23.40 9.64 43.62
CA MET A 14 -23.10 11.04 43.46
C MET A 14 -24.14 11.83 44.30
N VAL A 15 -23.96 11.92 45.59
CA VAL A 15 -24.41 13.02 46.45
C VAL A 15 -23.76 12.82 47.80
N LEU A 16 -22.79 13.67 48.13
CA LEU A 16 -22.53 14.16 49.51
C LEU A 16 -21.23 14.98 49.51
N GLY A 17 -21.38 16.29 49.75
CA GLY A 17 -20.24 17.13 50.05
C GLY A 17 -20.36 18.61 49.67
N MET A 18 -21.50 19.26 49.98
CA MET A 18 -21.55 20.72 50.04
C MET A 18 -22.03 21.12 51.45
N THR A 19 -21.17 21.79 52.18
CA THR A 19 -21.42 22.83 53.25
C THR A 19 -20.03 23.21 53.77
N ALA A 20 -19.66 24.43 54.06
CA ALA A 20 -20.22 25.75 54.16
C ALA A 20 -19.13 26.77 54.60
N CYS A 21 -19.42 28.08 54.37
CA CYS A 21 -18.88 29.27 55.04
C CYS A 21 -17.46 29.70 54.67
N GLY A 22 -17.19 30.84 54.07
CA GLY A 22 -17.65 32.18 54.37
C GLY A 22 -16.54 32.98 55.12
N GLY A 23 -15.86 33.98 54.45
CA GLY A 23 -14.92 34.86 55.12
C GLY A 23 -14.06 35.66 54.14
N SER A 24 -14.41 36.91 53.92
CA SER A 24 -13.66 37.88 53.12
C SER A 24 -12.52 38.49 53.90
N ALA A 25 -11.32 38.71 53.33
CA ALA A 25 -10.41 39.85 53.42
C ALA A 25 -8.96 39.47 53.15
N PRO A 26 -8.00 40.34 52.88
CA PRO A 26 -7.78 41.13 51.68
C PRO A 26 -6.46 40.76 51.00
N ALA A 27 -6.24 41.33 49.80
CA ALA A 27 -5.08 41.10 48.91
C ALA A 27 -3.72 41.34 49.62
N ALA A 28 -2.82 40.37 49.46
CA ALA A 28 -1.39 40.57 49.69
C ALA A 28 -0.67 40.15 48.40
N GLU A 29 0.07 41.07 47.82
CA GLU A 29 0.98 40.85 46.70
C GLU A 29 2.03 39.82 47.10
N THR A 30 2.14 38.73 46.30
CA THR A 30 3.26 37.80 46.39
C THR A 30 4.23 38.06 45.26
N PRO A 31 5.55 38.02 45.51
CA PRO A 31 6.58 38.25 44.51
C PRO A 31 6.61 37.10 43.50
N LYS A 32 6.74 37.43 42.21
CA LYS A 32 7.08 36.47 41.17
C LYS A 32 8.43 35.83 41.51
N ALA A 33 8.40 34.58 41.92
CA ALA A 33 9.57 33.74 41.90
C ALA A 33 9.78 33.30 40.45
N ASP A 34 10.89 33.68 39.85
CA ASP A 34 11.39 33.10 38.59
C ASP A 34 11.57 31.59 38.80
N ALA A 35 10.76 30.81 38.08
CA ALA A 35 11.00 29.38 37.95
C ALA A 35 12.32 29.19 37.23
N PRO A 36 13.21 28.28 37.69
CA PRO A 36 14.42 27.97 36.98
C PRO A 36 14.00 27.38 35.59
N LYS A 37 14.51 27.98 34.52
CA LYS A 37 14.54 27.32 33.22
C LYS A 37 15.26 25.99 33.42
N ALA A 38 14.54 24.89 33.27
CA ALA A 38 15.17 23.59 33.13
C ALA A 38 16.07 23.67 31.90
N ASP A 39 17.36 23.59 32.10
CA ASP A 39 18.33 23.42 31.01
C ASP A 39 17.94 22.13 30.30
N ALA A 40 17.77 22.24 28.98
CA ALA A 40 17.66 21.06 28.14
C ALA A 40 18.88 20.14 28.37
N PRO A 41 18.71 18.82 28.45
CA PRO A 41 19.84 17.93 28.68
C PRO A 41 20.88 18.17 27.59
N LYS A 42 22.11 18.46 27.99
CA LYS A 42 23.24 18.54 27.06
C LYS A 42 23.43 17.15 26.45
N ALA A 43 23.45 17.05 25.12
CA ALA A 43 23.78 15.84 24.41
C ALA A 43 25.12 15.27 24.92
N GLU A 44 25.09 14.05 25.48
CA GLU A 44 26.28 13.47 26.12
C GLU A 44 27.35 12.98 25.14
N ASP A 45 27.05 12.85 23.81
CA ASP A 45 28.01 12.27 22.85
C ASP A 45 28.28 13.11 21.59
N GLY A 46 27.87 14.37 21.54
CA GLY A 46 28.17 15.25 20.39
C GLY A 46 27.38 14.94 19.11
N LEU A 47 26.48 13.97 19.11
CA LEU A 47 25.60 13.64 17.99
C LEU A 47 24.36 14.54 17.99
N PRO A 48 23.84 14.92 16.79
CA PRO A 48 22.85 16.01 16.67
C PRO A 48 21.51 15.72 17.33
N TYR A 49 21.13 14.45 17.51
CA TYR A 49 19.83 14.03 18.04
C TYR A 49 19.94 13.12 19.27
N ALA A 50 21.09 13.15 19.97
CA ALA A 50 21.26 12.37 21.21
C ALA A 50 20.14 12.65 22.23
N GLY A 51 19.54 11.57 22.75
CA GLY A 51 18.45 11.64 23.73
C GLY A 51 17.05 11.86 23.14
N LYS A 52 16.91 11.96 21.80
CA LYS A 52 15.61 11.95 21.15
C LYS A 52 15.18 10.52 20.80
N THR A 53 13.87 10.31 20.72
CA THR A 53 13.25 9.09 20.18
C THR A 53 12.47 9.44 18.93
N LEU A 54 12.64 8.65 17.89
CA LEU A 54 11.89 8.69 16.63
C LEU A 54 10.97 7.47 16.58
N THR A 55 9.67 7.67 16.42
CA THR A 55 8.70 6.59 16.25
C THR A 55 8.29 6.52 14.79
N VAL A 56 8.57 5.38 14.14
CA VAL A 56 8.27 5.17 12.73
C VAL A 56 7.23 4.06 12.56
N LEU A 57 6.25 4.27 11.69
CA LEU A 57 5.12 3.36 11.44
C LEU A 57 5.20 2.79 10.04
N TYR A 58 5.22 1.45 9.93
CA TYR A 58 5.34 0.73 8.67
C TYR A 58 4.29 -0.36 8.49
N MET A 59 4.06 -0.76 7.24
CA MET A 59 3.34 -1.99 6.96
C MET A 59 4.12 -3.20 7.47
N SER A 60 3.44 -4.14 8.14
CA SER A 60 4.04 -5.39 8.63
C SER A 60 4.66 -6.21 7.50
N GLY A 61 5.66 -7.01 7.82
CA GLY A 61 6.40 -7.83 6.86
C GLY A 61 7.65 -7.12 6.33
N VAL A 62 7.92 -7.23 5.04
CA VAL A 62 9.20 -6.81 4.44
C VAL A 62 9.54 -5.34 4.66
N TYR A 63 8.56 -4.45 4.70
CA TYR A 63 8.78 -3.01 4.90
C TYR A 63 9.21 -2.71 6.35
N ALA A 64 8.51 -3.25 7.33
CA ALA A 64 8.87 -3.10 8.73
C ALA A 64 10.21 -3.78 9.06
N ASP A 65 10.50 -4.95 8.45
CA ASP A 65 11.77 -5.65 8.63
C ASP A 65 12.94 -4.87 8.04
N ALA A 66 12.75 -4.23 6.88
CA ALA A 66 13.74 -3.33 6.27
C ALA A 66 13.99 -2.10 7.16
N ALA A 67 12.93 -1.50 7.71
CA ALA A 67 13.06 -0.38 8.65
C ALA A 67 13.85 -0.79 9.91
N ARG A 68 13.54 -1.95 10.52
CA ARG A 68 14.26 -2.49 11.67
C ARG A 68 15.74 -2.76 11.37
N ALA A 69 16.04 -3.25 10.16
CA ALA A 69 17.41 -3.53 9.75
C ALA A 69 18.26 -2.25 9.66
N MET A 70 17.66 -1.11 9.32
CA MET A 70 18.32 0.19 9.24
C MET A 70 18.56 0.84 10.62
N VAL A 71 17.78 0.50 11.66
CA VAL A 71 17.83 1.17 12.98
C VAL A 71 19.24 1.30 13.54
N PRO A 72 20.11 0.25 13.58
CA PRO A 72 21.44 0.38 14.18
C PRO A 72 22.31 1.43 13.48
N GLU A 73 22.24 1.53 12.16
CA GLU A 73 23.01 2.50 11.39
C GLU A 73 22.51 3.92 11.64
N PHE A 74 21.21 4.12 11.65
CA PHE A 74 20.58 5.42 11.91
C PHE A 74 20.87 5.92 13.34
N GLU A 75 20.72 5.05 14.34
CA GLU A 75 21.04 5.40 15.72
C GLU A 75 22.53 5.77 15.90
N ALA A 76 23.43 5.04 15.24
CA ALA A 76 24.86 5.33 15.27
C ALA A 76 25.20 6.68 14.59
N ALA A 77 24.50 7.03 13.52
CA ALA A 77 24.73 8.29 12.80
C ALA A 77 24.14 9.51 13.50
N THR A 78 23.02 9.35 14.21
CA THR A 78 22.24 10.47 14.75
C THR A 78 22.29 10.61 16.26
N GLY A 79 22.51 9.52 17.00
CA GLY A 79 22.41 9.44 18.46
C GLY A 79 20.96 9.34 18.98
N ALA A 80 19.98 9.36 18.10
CA ALA A 80 18.59 9.13 18.45
C ALA A 80 18.33 7.67 18.76
N LYS A 81 17.19 7.38 19.40
CA LYS A 81 16.60 6.04 19.50
C LYS A 81 15.47 5.93 18.49
N VAL A 82 15.26 4.73 17.92
CA VAL A 82 14.19 4.48 16.97
C VAL A 82 13.27 3.37 17.47
N GLU A 83 11.97 3.65 17.44
CA GLU A 83 10.91 2.67 17.70
C GLU A 83 10.17 2.39 16.39
N VAL A 84 10.25 1.14 15.90
CA VAL A 84 9.53 0.70 14.71
C VAL A 84 8.24 0.01 15.14
N VAL A 85 7.11 0.64 14.80
CA VAL A 85 5.76 0.12 14.99
C VAL A 85 5.27 -0.38 13.64
N ASP A 86 4.54 -1.49 13.62
CA ASP A 86 3.99 -2.02 12.38
C ASP A 86 2.59 -2.61 12.56
N TYR A 87 1.82 -2.56 11.49
CA TYR A 87 0.50 -3.16 11.39
C TYR A 87 0.26 -3.76 9.99
N PRO A 88 -0.62 -4.77 9.88
CA PRO A 88 -1.14 -5.20 8.58
C PRO A 88 -1.86 -4.06 7.86
N TYR A 89 -1.92 -4.13 6.52
CA TYR A 89 -2.34 -3.06 5.61
C TYR A 89 -3.56 -2.25 6.07
N LEU A 90 -4.72 -2.88 6.29
CA LEU A 90 -5.95 -2.17 6.68
C LEU A 90 -5.84 -1.54 8.08
N THR A 91 -5.21 -2.25 9.03
CA THR A 91 -4.99 -1.71 10.38
C THR A 91 -3.99 -0.56 10.37
N LEU A 92 -2.97 -0.61 9.51
CA LEU A 92 -2.02 0.48 9.30
C LEU A 92 -2.76 1.76 8.88
N HIS A 93 -3.63 1.67 7.86
CA HIS A 93 -4.45 2.78 7.41
C HIS A 93 -5.28 3.39 8.55
N GLU A 94 -6.04 2.56 9.28
CA GLU A 94 -6.87 3.01 10.40
C GLU A 94 -6.05 3.71 11.50
N LYS A 95 -4.88 3.16 11.85
CA LYS A 95 -4.00 3.71 12.90
C LYS A 95 -3.34 5.02 12.48
N ALA A 96 -2.85 5.09 11.23
CA ALA A 96 -2.29 6.30 10.66
C ALA A 96 -3.36 7.40 10.58
N LEU A 97 -4.54 7.12 10.02
CA LEU A 97 -5.63 8.08 9.88
C LEU A 97 -6.09 8.63 11.24
N LEU A 98 -6.20 7.76 12.25
CA LEU A 98 -6.57 8.17 13.62
C LEU A 98 -5.54 9.13 14.22
N ASP A 99 -4.23 8.83 14.09
CA ASP A 99 -3.17 9.69 14.59
C ASP A 99 -3.13 11.03 13.84
N LEU A 100 -3.20 10.99 12.52
CA LEU A 100 -3.20 12.16 11.63
C LEU A 100 -4.36 13.10 11.95
N THR A 101 -5.58 12.59 12.03
CA THR A 101 -6.79 13.40 12.26
C THR A 101 -6.91 13.92 13.69
N SER A 102 -6.39 13.18 14.68
CA SER A 102 -6.36 13.65 16.08
C SER A 102 -5.22 14.63 16.35
N GLY A 103 -4.19 14.68 15.50
CA GLY A 103 -2.99 15.50 15.68
C GLY A 103 -2.18 15.15 16.91
N THR A 104 -2.26 13.90 17.38
CA THR A 104 -1.53 13.46 18.59
C THR A 104 -0.03 13.40 18.39
N GLY A 105 0.43 13.16 17.15
CA GLY A 105 1.85 13.05 16.82
C GLY A 105 2.51 11.85 17.48
N SER A 106 1.80 10.71 17.51
CA SER A 106 2.33 9.46 18.06
C SER A 106 3.40 8.86 17.17
N TYR A 107 3.35 9.17 15.88
CA TYR A 107 4.32 8.75 14.88
C TYR A 107 5.04 9.96 14.29
N ASP A 108 6.32 9.82 14.03
CA ASP A 108 7.17 10.85 13.41
C ASP A 108 7.37 10.61 11.90
N VAL A 109 7.36 9.35 11.49
CA VAL A 109 7.36 8.92 10.07
C VAL A 109 6.29 7.86 9.90
N ILE A 110 5.56 7.92 8.80
CA ILE A 110 4.59 6.90 8.42
C ILE A 110 4.85 6.39 7.00
N ASP A 111 4.64 5.10 6.80
CA ASP A 111 4.61 4.44 5.50
C ASP A 111 3.20 4.61 4.91
N VAL A 112 3.10 5.17 3.73
CA VAL A 112 1.84 5.55 3.08
C VAL A 112 1.70 4.78 1.78
N ALA A 113 0.59 4.06 1.64
CA ALA A 113 0.22 3.52 0.33
C ALA A 113 -0.31 4.65 -0.54
N SER A 114 0.17 4.77 -1.76
CA SER A 114 -0.07 5.94 -2.62
C SER A 114 -1.54 6.29 -2.87
N GLN A 115 -2.46 5.30 -2.82
CA GLN A 115 -3.90 5.56 -2.90
C GLN A 115 -4.47 6.31 -1.68
N TRP A 116 -3.73 6.40 -0.56
CA TRP A 116 -4.11 7.17 0.63
C TRP A 116 -3.65 8.62 0.59
N ASP A 117 -2.79 8.99 -0.36
CA ASP A 117 -2.19 10.33 -0.43
C ASP A 117 -3.23 11.44 -0.36
N GLY A 118 -4.31 11.34 -1.12
CA GLY A 118 -5.35 12.37 -1.13
C GLY A 118 -6.13 12.49 0.18
N GLU A 119 -6.30 11.39 0.91
CA GLU A 119 -6.93 11.40 2.24
C GLU A 119 -5.98 11.94 3.31
N PHE A 120 -4.69 11.61 3.20
CA PHE A 120 -3.69 11.94 4.21
C PHE A 120 -3.05 13.32 3.99
N ALA A 121 -2.98 13.83 2.75
CA ALA A 121 -2.31 15.08 2.39
C ALA A 121 -2.63 16.28 3.31
N PRO A 122 -3.88 16.51 3.77
CA PRO A 122 -4.18 17.63 4.66
C PRO A 122 -3.49 17.55 6.04
N PHE A 123 -2.98 16.38 6.41
CA PHE A 123 -2.39 16.08 7.71
C PHE A 123 -0.89 15.78 7.65
N LEU A 124 -0.30 15.84 6.45
CA LEU A 124 1.13 15.59 6.22
C LEU A 124 1.90 16.90 6.13
N GLU A 125 3.16 16.86 6.52
CA GLU A 125 4.10 17.97 6.37
C GLU A 125 4.56 18.08 4.93
N PRO A 126 4.41 19.23 4.26
CA PRO A 126 5.02 19.45 2.95
C PRO A 126 6.53 19.37 3.02
N LEU A 127 7.14 18.56 2.15
CA LEU A 127 8.59 18.31 2.18
C LEU A 127 9.41 19.29 1.34
N THR A 128 8.77 20.23 0.65
CA THR A 128 9.42 21.16 -0.30
C THR A 128 10.58 21.94 0.34
N ASP A 129 10.39 22.44 1.57
CA ASP A 129 11.42 23.22 2.26
C ASP A 129 12.61 22.35 2.69
N TYR A 130 12.38 21.11 3.11
CA TYR A 130 13.43 20.14 3.45
C TYR A 130 14.23 19.73 2.22
N ILE A 131 13.56 19.46 1.11
CA ILE A 131 14.15 19.15 -0.20
C ILE A 131 15.07 20.29 -0.65
N ALA A 132 14.56 21.54 -0.60
CA ALA A 132 15.33 22.72 -1.01
C ALA A 132 16.52 22.99 -0.07
N ARG A 133 16.31 22.89 1.25
CA ARG A 133 17.34 23.10 2.28
C ARG A 133 18.53 22.17 2.08
N ASP A 134 18.27 20.89 1.84
CA ASP A 134 19.29 19.86 1.78
C ASP A 134 19.74 19.55 0.34
N ASN A 135 19.23 20.25 -0.66
CA ASN A 135 19.42 19.97 -2.08
C ASN A 135 19.15 18.50 -2.42
N TYR A 136 18.08 17.96 -1.87
CA TYR A 136 17.70 16.56 -2.11
C TYR A 136 17.29 16.37 -3.56
N ASP A 137 17.93 15.45 -4.27
CA ASP A 137 17.72 15.27 -5.70
C ASP A 137 16.45 14.47 -5.99
N MET A 138 15.40 15.15 -6.43
CA MET A 138 14.12 14.54 -6.81
C MET A 138 14.14 13.90 -8.21
N SER A 139 15.15 14.20 -9.06
CA SER A 139 15.25 13.67 -10.42
C SER A 139 15.61 12.19 -10.49
N VAL A 140 16.03 11.62 -9.36
CA VAL A 140 16.43 10.21 -9.24
C VAL A 140 15.24 9.23 -9.31
N TRP A 141 14.01 9.70 -9.07
CA TRP A 141 12.81 8.88 -9.05
C TRP A 141 12.29 8.62 -10.46
N ILE A 142 11.65 7.46 -10.67
CA ILE A 142 10.87 7.17 -11.88
C ILE A 142 9.70 8.16 -11.92
N ASP A 143 9.58 8.90 -13.03
CA ASP A 143 8.67 10.05 -13.12
C ASP A 143 7.20 9.65 -12.87
N ASN A 144 6.74 8.53 -13.46
CA ASN A 144 5.39 8.02 -13.24
C ASN A 144 5.16 7.59 -11.77
N VAL A 145 6.17 6.99 -11.13
CA VAL A 145 6.05 6.61 -9.72
C VAL A 145 5.96 7.85 -8.83
N LEU A 146 6.83 8.85 -9.03
CA LEU A 146 6.79 10.08 -8.25
C LEU A 146 5.45 10.84 -8.43
N ALA A 147 4.94 10.92 -9.65
CA ALA A 147 3.68 11.58 -9.94
C ALA A 147 2.47 10.88 -9.28
N ASN A 148 2.57 9.57 -9.05
CA ASN A 148 1.51 8.75 -8.46
C ASN A 148 1.76 8.35 -6.99
N CYS A 149 2.86 8.82 -6.38
CA CYS A 149 3.24 8.44 -5.02
C CYS A 149 4.08 9.56 -4.39
N GLY A 150 3.56 10.19 -3.35
CA GLY A 150 4.24 11.27 -2.61
C GLY A 150 4.14 12.66 -3.24
N ASP A 151 3.81 12.81 -4.53
CA ASP A 151 3.40 14.09 -5.11
C ASP A 151 1.87 14.20 -5.08
N TRP A 152 1.37 15.12 -4.30
CA TRP A 152 -0.06 15.45 -4.26
C TRP A 152 -0.28 16.85 -4.81
N GLN A 153 -0.84 16.94 -6.03
CA GLN A 153 -1.17 18.21 -6.70
C GLN A 153 0.01 19.20 -6.81
N GLY A 154 1.22 18.68 -7.07
CA GLY A 154 2.44 19.47 -7.18
C GLY A 154 3.09 19.83 -5.84
N THR A 155 2.56 19.28 -4.73
CA THR A 155 3.20 19.37 -3.41
C THR A 155 3.76 18.01 -3.02
N ILE A 156 5.06 17.95 -2.75
CA ILE A 156 5.69 16.72 -2.25
C ILE A 156 5.32 16.55 -0.79
N ILE A 157 4.55 15.50 -0.49
CA ILE A 157 4.08 15.14 0.85
C ILE A 157 4.77 13.87 1.39
N GLY A 158 5.39 13.09 0.52
CA GLY A 158 6.14 11.89 0.85
C GLY A 158 7.27 11.64 -0.16
N ILE A 159 8.21 10.77 0.18
CA ILE A 159 9.28 10.34 -0.72
C ILE A 159 9.06 8.86 -1.06
N PRO A 160 8.97 8.50 -2.36
CA PRO A 160 8.76 7.12 -2.76
C PRO A 160 9.82 6.18 -2.19
N ASN A 161 9.41 5.07 -1.60
CA ASN A 161 10.31 4.09 -0.95
C ASN A 161 10.23 2.69 -1.55
N ALA A 162 9.11 2.34 -2.14
CA ALA A 162 8.90 1.07 -2.82
C ALA A 162 7.94 1.26 -4.00
N SER A 163 8.15 0.51 -5.08
CA SER A 163 7.22 0.49 -6.22
C SER A 163 7.31 -0.83 -6.96
N THR A 164 6.16 -1.43 -7.24
CA THR A 164 6.08 -2.61 -8.07
C THR A 164 4.82 -2.53 -8.93
N PRO A 165 4.93 -2.66 -10.25
CA PRO A 165 3.75 -2.88 -11.07
C PRO A 165 3.23 -4.29 -10.80
N GLN A 166 1.94 -4.51 -10.95
CA GLN A 166 1.41 -5.86 -10.98
C GLN A 166 2.05 -6.61 -12.14
N THR A 167 2.64 -7.75 -11.83
CA THR A 167 3.31 -8.62 -12.79
C THR A 167 2.98 -10.06 -12.50
N PHE A 168 3.27 -10.94 -13.46
CA PHE A 168 3.05 -12.36 -13.30
C PHE A 168 4.38 -13.09 -13.12
N ALA A 169 4.41 -14.00 -12.14
CA ALA A 169 5.46 -15.00 -12.09
C ALA A 169 4.97 -16.26 -12.81
N TYR A 170 5.79 -16.82 -13.68
CA TYR A 170 5.39 -17.97 -14.45
C TYR A 170 6.46 -19.06 -14.48
N ARG A 171 6.05 -20.30 -14.74
CA ARG A 171 6.89 -21.48 -14.91
C ARG A 171 7.44 -21.53 -16.31
N THR A 172 8.75 -21.32 -16.48
CA THR A 172 9.42 -21.32 -17.79
C THR A 172 9.47 -22.69 -18.44
N ASP A 173 9.39 -23.76 -17.68
CA ASP A 173 9.31 -25.14 -18.17
C ASP A 173 7.89 -25.53 -18.67
N LEU A 174 6.86 -24.82 -18.22
CA LEU A 174 5.47 -25.02 -18.67
C LEU A 174 5.06 -24.00 -19.74
N LEU A 175 5.52 -22.77 -19.64
CA LEU A 175 5.24 -21.66 -20.56
C LEU A 175 6.56 -21.12 -21.15
N PRO A 176 7.22 -21.86 -22.06
CA PRO A 176 8.55 -21.50 -22.55
C PRO A 176 8.59 -20.22 -23.41
N ASN A 177 7.43 -19.72 -23.83
CA ASN A 177 7.31 -18.48 -24.61
C ASN A 177 6.92 -17.25 -23.78
N GLY A 178 6.79 -17.39 -22.44
CA GLY A 178 6.32 -16.33 -21.56
C GLY A 178 4.81 -16.18 -21.49
N ILE A 179 4.36 -15.03 -21.01
CA ILE A 179 2.94 -14.67 -20.91
C ILE A 179 2.47 -14.15 -22.28
N PRO A 180 1.36 -14.65 -22.84
CA PRO A 180 0.79 -14.16 -24.10
C PRO A 180 0.28 -12.70 -24.00
N ASP A 181 0.18 -12.03 -25.17
CA ASP A 181 -0.21 -10.62 -25.27
C ASP A 181 -1.72 -10.37 -25.07
N THR A 182 -2.56 -11.40 -25.26
CA THR A 182 -4.02 -11.29 -25.11
C THR A 182 -4.55 -12.19 -23.99
N TRP A 183 -5.65 -11.78 -23.35
CA TRP A 183 -6.29 -12.58 -22.32
C TRP A 183 -6.89 -13.88 -22.86
N GLU A 184 -7.27 -13.91 -24.13
CA GLU A 184 -7.76 -15.14 -24.77
C GLU A 184 -6.62 -16.17 -24.91
N GLU A 185 -5.49 -15.78 -25.52
CA GLU A 185 -4.31 -16.63 -25.66
C GLU A 185 -3.74 -17.04 -24.30
N TYR A 186 -3.80 -16.15 -23.31
CA TYR A 186 -3.40 -16.44 -21.93
C TYR A 186 -4.25 -17.58 -21.34
N ARG A 187 -5.59 -17.51 -21.42
CA ARG A 187 -6.45 -18.59 -20.93
C ARG A 187 -6.20 -19.89 -21.69
N GLU A 188 -5.96 -19.85 -23.00
CA GLU A 188 -5.61 -21.03 -23.80
C GLU A 188 -4.29 -21.65 -23.35
N ALA A 189 -3.26 -20.83 -23.08
CA ALA A 189 -1.98 -21.28 -22.58
C ALA A 189 -2.12 -21.93 -21.19
N LEU A 190 -2.88 -21.31 -20.29
CA LEU A 190 -3.17 -21.87 -18.97
C LEU A 190 -3.92 -23.22 -19.06
N ALA A 191 -4.93 -23.30 -19.93
CA ALA A 191 -5.71 -24.53 -20.12
C ALA A 191 -4.84 -25.68 -20.67
N ALA A 192 -3.85 -25.36 -21.51
CA ALA A 192 -2.94 -26.36 -22.08
C ALA A 192 -2.02 -27.03 -21.05
N VAL A 193 -1.73 -26.31 -19.93
CA VAL A 193 -0.84 -26.79 -18.86
C VAL A 193 -1.58 -27.16 -17.58
N ASN A 194 -2.91 -26.96 -17.54
CA ASN A 194 -3.75 -27.27 -16.38
C ASN A 194 -3.90 -28.79 -16.24
N ASP A 195 -3.31 -29.37 -15.21
CA ASP A 195 -3.33 -30.81 -14.90
C ASP A 195 -3.68 -31.05 -13.42
N PRO A 196 -4.94 -30.82 -13.02
CA PRO A 196 -5.39 -31.02 -11.63
C PRO A 196 -5.19 -32.45 -11.13
N ALA A 197 -5.16 -33.45 -12.05
CA ALA A 197 -4.94 -34.85 -11.68
C ALA A 197 -3.53 -35.08 -11.09
N ASN A 198 -2.56 -34.28 -11.54
CA ASN A 198 -1.19 -34.26 -11.01
C ASN A 198 -0.93 -33.11 -10.04
N GLY A 199 -1.96 -32.36 -9.66
CA GLY A 199 -1.88 -31.26 -8.70
C GLY A 199 -1.23 -30.00 -9.23
N VAL A 200 -1.26 -29.77 -10.55
CA VAL A 200 -0.78 -28.56 -11.22
C VAL A 200 -1.97 -27.83 -11.84
N TYR A 201 -2.18 -26.60 -11.44
CA TYR A 201 -3.20 -25.73 -12.00
C TYR A 201 -2.60 -24.73 -12.98
N GLY A 202 -3.41 -24.17 -13.86
CA GLY A 202 -2.98 -23.14 -14.80
C GLY A 202 -2.52 -21.88 -14.08
N VAL A 203 -3.27 -21.43 -13.09
CA VAL A 203 -3.02 -20.15 -12.42
C VAL A 203 -3.34 -20.20 -10.92
N THR A 204 -2.69 -19.35 -10.16
CA THR A 204 -3.10 -18.95 -8.82
C THR A 204 -3.21 -17.42 -8.76
N VAL A 205 -4.26 -16.92 -8.13
CA VAL A 205 -4.61 -15.50 -8.06
C VAL A 205 -4.88 -15.13 -6.61
N SER A 206 -4.58 -13.89 -6.23
CA SER A 206 -4.91 -13.39 -4.89
C SER A 206 -6.37 -12.92 -4.85
N GLU A 207 -7.30 -13.86 -4.63
CA GLU A 207 -8.75 -13.62 -4.70
C GLU A 207 -9.41 -13.38 -3.34
N LEU A 208 -8.67 -13.44 -2.25
CA LEU A 208 -9.22 -13.15 -0.92
C LEU A 208 -9.77 -11.72 -0.89
N SER A 209 -10.88 -11.55 -0.19
CA SER A 209 -11.50 -10.23 0.03
C SER A 209 -10.47 -9.19 0.50
N GLY A 210 -10.42 -8.05 -0.19
CA GLY A 210 -9.45 -6.97 0.01
C GLY A 210 -8.27 -6.98 -0.98
N GLN A 211 -8.19 -7.94 -1.91
CA GLN A 211 -7.15 -8.03 -2.95
C GLN A 211 -7.74 -8.18 -4.36
N LEU A 212 -8.96 -8.69 -4.43
CA LEU A 212 -9.65 -9.01 -5.67
C LEU A 212 -9.97 -7.77 -6.53
N GLY A 213 -10.18 -6.60 -5.89
CA GLY A 213 -10.37 -5.33 -6.60
C GLY A 213 -9.18 -5.01 -7.50
N GLY A 214 -7.96 -5.12 -6.98
CA GLY A 214 -6.75 -4.90 -7.78
C GLY A 214 -6.60 -5.89 -8.93
N VAL A 215 -7.03 -7.16 -8.73
CA VAL A 215 -7.05 -8.17 -9.79
C VAL A 215 -8.03 -7.79 -10.90
N PHE A 216 -9.24 -7.36 -10.53
CA PHE A 216 -10.22 -6.87 -11.49
C PHE A 216 -9.71 -5.63 -12.25
N ASP A 217 -9.05 -4.72 -11.57
CA ASP A 217 -8.63 -3.44 -12.13
C ASP A 217 -7.58 -3.59 -13.23
N TYR A 218 -6.52 -4.37 -13.03
CA TYR A 218 -5.53 -4.51 -14.08
C TYR A 218 -6.09 -5.24 -15.31
N VAL A 219 -7.02 -6.17 -15.14
CA VAL A 219 -7.71 -6.81 -16.27
C VAL A 219 -8.58 -5.77 -16.99
N LEU A 220 -9.39 -5.01 -16.26
CA LEU A 220 -10.25 -3.97 -16.82
C LEU A 220 -9.46 -2.92 -17.60
N TRP A 221 -8.40 -2.38 -16.99
CA TRP A 221 -7.59 -1.32 -17.60
C TRP A 221 -6.84 -1.82 -18.84
N SER A 222 -6.28 -3.02 -18.80
CA SER A 222 -5.63 -3.61 -19.99
C SER A 222 -6.61 -3.77 -21.16
N MET A 223 -7.88 -4.05 -20.88
CA MET A 223 -8.96 -4.11 -21.88
C MET A 223 -9.46 -2.72 -22.32
N GLY A 224 -9.01 -1.64 -21.68
CA GLY A 224 -9.38 -0.27 -22.00
C GLY A 224 -10.64 0.24 -21.29
N GLY A 225 -11.12 -0.46 -20.27
CA GLY A 225 -12.18 0.03 -19.37
C GLY A 225 -11.59 0.83 -18.21
N ASN A 226 -12.43 1.57 -17.50
CA ASN A 226 -12.04 2.33 -16.31
C ASN A 226 -13.25 2.55 -15.37
N TRP A 227 -12.97 2.96 -14.13
CA TRP A 227 -14.00 3.28 -13.14
C TRP A 227 -14.75 4.58 -13.49
N ALA A 228 -14.03 5.61 -13.92
CA ALA A 228 -14.58 6.91 -14.29
C ALA A 228 -13.69 7.59 -15.34
N ASP A 229 -14.28 8.57 -16.06
CA ASP A 229 -13.56 9.43 -16.99
C ASP A 229 -12.78 10.56 -16.28
N GLU A 230 -12.11 11.43 -17.06
CA GLU A 230 -11.31 12.55 -16.54
C GLU A 230 -12.12 13.57 -15.70
N ASP A 231 -13.44 13.63 -15.92
CA ASP A 231 -14.37 14.53 -15.24
C ASP A 231 -15.12 13.85 -14.07
N TRP A 232 -14.66 12.65 -13.67
CA TRP A 232 -15.25 11.83 -12.62
C TRP A 232 -16.66 11.29 -12.91
N ASN A 233 -17.08 11.23 -14.19
CA ASN A 233 -18.28 10.49 -14.53
C ASN A 233 -17.97 8.99 -14.49
N VAL A 234 -18.74 8.22 -13.75
CA VAL A 234 -18.59 6.76 -13.67
C VAL A 234 -18.82 6.16 -15.05
N THR A 235 -17.88 5.31 -15.49
CA THR A 235 -17.87 4.67 -16.82
C THR A 235 -17.78 3.16 -16.75
N ILE A 236 -17.94 2.58 -15.54
CA ILE A 236 -17.77 1.15 -15.28
C ILE A 236 -18.80 0.29 -16.00
N ASP A 237 -20.00 0.77 -16.31
CA ASP A 237 -20.98 0.02 -17.12
C ASP A 237 -20.59 0.05 -18.61
N CYS A 238 -19.63 -0.76 -18.98
CA CYS A 238 -19.10 -0.86 -20.34
C CYS A 238 -18.86 -2.33 -20.75
N PRO A 239 -18.63 -2.59 -22.05
CA PRO A 239 -18.31 -3.95 -22.52
C PRO A 239 -17.03 -4.51 -21.90
N GLU A 240 -16.04 -3.67 -21.63
CA GLU A 240 -14.75 -4.05 -21.05
C GLU A 240 -14.91 -4.59 -19.61
N THR A 241 -15.80 -4.01 -18.83
CA THR A 241 -16.14 -4.49 -17.47
C THR A 241 -16.74 -5.90 -17.53
N ARG A 242 -17.67 -6.13 -18.45
CA ARG A 242 -18.25 -7.46 -18.64
C ARG A 242 -17.20 -8.48 -19.06
N ALA A 243 -16.32 -8.12 -20.00
CA ALA A 243 -15.23 -8.99 -20.48
C ALA A 243 -14.22 -9.29 -19.35
N ALA A 244 -13.89 -8.31 -18.51
CA ALA A 244 -13.00 -8.48 -17.36
C ALA A 244 -13.62 -9.44 -16.31
N LEU A 245 -14.89 -9.27 -15.97
CA LEU A 245 -15.60 -10.16 -15.05
C LEU A 245 -15.70 -11.59 -15.60
N GLU A 246 -16.03 -11.75 -16.89
CA GLU A 246 -16.08 -13.06 -17.54
C GLU A 246 -14.71 -13.74 -17.61
N HIS A 247 -13.63 -12.96 -17.82
CA HIS A 247 -12.27 -13.48 -17.74
C HIS A 247 -11.95 -14.03 -16.36
N LEU A 248 -12.17 -13.25 -15.30
CA LEU A 248 -11.93 -13.69 -13.92
C LEU A 248 -12.76 -14.93 -13.56
N TYR A 249 -14.02 -14.96 -14.00
CA TYR A 249 -14.87 -16.13 -13.79
C TYR A 249 -14.32 -17.39 -14.48
N ALA A 250 -13.78 -17.26 -15.69
CA ALA A 250 -13.18 -18.37 -16.43
C ALA A 250 -11.90 -18.91 -15.77
N LEU A 251 -11.17 -18.11 -14.99
CA LEU A 251 -9.99 -18.57 -14.26
C LEU A 251 -10.32 -19.58 -13.15
N LYS A 252 -11.56 -19.63 -12.66
CA LYS A 252 -12.00 -20.60 -11.64
C LYS A 252 -11.75 -22.05 -12.06
N ASP A 253 -11.97 -22.37 -13.34
CA ASP A 253 -11.76 -23.73 -13.89
C ASP A 253 -10.27 -24.05 -14.09
N LEU A 254 -9.40 -23.05 -14.04
CA LEU A 254 -7.96 -23.15 -14.23
C LEU A 254 -7.16 -23.00 -12.93
N SER A 255 -7.86 -22.77 -11.82
CA SER A 255 -7.30 -22.54 -10.47
C SER A 255 -7.62 -23.70 -9.53
N ASP A 256 -6.88 -23.80 -8.41
CA ASP A 256 -7.27 -24.68 -7.30
C ASP A 256 -8.65 -24.25 -6.79
N PRO A 257 -9.59 -25.19 -6.53
CA PRO A 257 -10.90 -24.87 -5.98
C PRO A 257 -10.87 -24.05 -4.67
N ALA A 258 -9.78 -24.07 -3.94
CA ALA A 258 -9.59 -23.27 -2.73
C ALA A 258 -9.12 -21.82 -3.01
N ASN A 259 -8.80 -21.48 -4.26
CA ASN A 259 -8.15 -20.21 -4.63
C ASN A 259 -8.98 -18.99 -4.24
N LEU A 260 -10.31 -19.04 -4.28
CA LEU A 260 -11.21 -17.97 -3.81
C LEU A 260 -11.00 -17.56 -2.34
N ALA A 261 -10.35 -18.40 -1.54
CA ALA A 261 -10.01 -18.13 -0.15
C ALA A 261 -8.53 -17.77 0.06
N TRP A 262 -7.74 -17.69 -1.02
CA TRP A 262 -6.31 -17.42 -0.96
C TRP A 262 -6.00 -15.94 -1.08
N GLY A 263 -5.13 -15.47 -0.19
CA GLY A 263 -4.47 -14.19 -0.31
C GLY A 263 -3.14 -14.32 -1.05
N VAL A 264 -2.32 -13.27 -0.92
CA VAL A 264 -0.98 -13.21 -1.54
C VAL A 264 -0.09 -14.36 -1.08
N ASP A 265 -0.06 -14.64 0.22
CA ASP A 265 0.86 -15.62 0.80
C ASP A 265 0.55 -17.04 0.33
N GLU A 266 -0.72 -17.45 0.32
CA GLU A 266 -1.15 -18.77 -0.15
C GLU A 266 -0.91 -18.94 -1.64
N SER A 267 -1.18 -17.90 -2.44
CA SER A 267 -0.95 -17.89 -3.89
C SER A 267 0.53 -18.01 -4.22
N ILE A 268 1.40 -17.26 -3.54
CA ILE A 268 2.86 -17.37 -3.68
C ILE A 268 3.33 -18.75 -3.27
N GLN A 269 2.86 -19.28 -2.16
CA GLN A 269 3.30 -20.60 -1.68
C GLN A 269 2.86 -21.72 -2.64
N ALA A 270 1.67 -21.65 -3.20
CA ALA A 270 1.22 -22.62 -4.19
C ALA A 270 2.11 -22.61 -5.45
N PHE A 271 2.51 -21.43 -5.91
CA PHE A 271 3.43 -21.29 -7.03
C PHE A 271 4.82 -21.84 -6.70
N LEU A 272 5.41 -21.48 -5.56
CA LEU A 272 6.72 -21.98 -5.11
C LEU A 272 6.71 -23.50 -4.88
N ASP A 273 5.58 -24.06 -4.49
CA ASP A 273 5.37 -25.51 -4.40
C ASP A 273 5.23 -26.22 -5.76
N GLY A 274 5.22 -25.46 -6.88
CA GLY A 274 5.06 -25.99 -8.24
C GLY A 274 3.63 -26.42 -8.56
N LYS A 275 2.63 -25.93 -7.81
CA LYS A 275 1.21 -26.28 -7.98
C LYS A 275 0.46 -25.37 -8.95
N ALA A 276 1.09 -24.32 -9.46
CA ALA A 276 0.53 -23.43 -10.48
C ALA A 276 1.55 -23.12 -11.55
N ALA A 277 1.10 -22.94 -12.78
CA ALA A 277 1.95 -22.53 -13.91
C ALA A 277 2.20 -21.02 -13.89
N VAL A 278 1.24 -20.23 -13.43
CA VAL A 278 1.34 -18.78 -13.28
C VAL A 278 0.87 -18.39 -11.88
N CYS A 279 1.50 -17.35 -11.31
CA CYS A 279 1.06 -16.66 -10.10
C CYS A 279 0.84 -15.18 -10.42
N GLU A 280 -0.40 -14.76 -10.36
CA GLU A 280 -0.81 -13.36 -10.53
C GLU A 280 -0.69 -12.63 -9.19
N THR A 281 0.47 -11.98 -8.94
CA THR A 281 0.76 -11.36 -7.65
C THR A 281 1.79 -10.23 -7.76
N TRP A 282 2.16 -9.67 -6.61
CA TRP A 282 3.29 -8.76 -6.46
C TRP A 282 4.57 -9.57 -6.18
N PRO A 283 5.51 -9.66 -7.13
CA PRO A 283 6.65 -10.57 -7.03
C PRO A 283 7.59 -10.25 -5.86
N SER A 284 7.63 -9.00 -5.40
CA SER A 284 8.44 -8.56 -4.25
C SER A 284 7.95 -9.12 -2.91
N LEU A 285 6.72 -9.67 -2.85
CA LEU A 285 6.15 -10.17 -1.58
C LEU A 285 6.55 -11.62 -1.26
N GLY A 286 7.47 -12.21 -2.01
CA GLY A 286 7.99 -13.54 -1.64
C GLY A 286 8.63 -14.34 -2.78
N ILE A 287 8.25 -14.11 -4.05
CA ILE A 287 8.76 -14.92 -5.17
C ILE A 287 10.22 -14.56 -5.46
N VAL A 288 10.56 -13.28 -5.50
CA VAL A 288 11.94 -12.82 -5.79
C VAL A 288 12.93 -13.37 -4.77
N GLN A 289 12.55 -13.42 -3.48
CA GLN A 289 13.42 -13.93 -2.41
C GLN A 289 13.53 -15.46 -2.38
N ASN A 290 12.44 -16.16 -2.72
CA ASN A 290 12.30 -17.58 -2.45
C ASN A 290 12.32 -18.46 -3.70
N GLY A 291 12.11 -17.92 -4.89
CA GLY A 291 11.99 -18.68 -6.14
C GLY A 291 13.16 -19.61 -6.43
N ASP A 292 14.38 -19.13 -6.14
CA ASP A 292 15.62 -19.90 -6.32
C ASP A 292 16.19 -20.48 -5.01
N ASN A 293 15.44 -20.41 -3.91
CA ASN A 293 15.84 -21.03 -2.65
C ASN A 293 15.35 -22.49 -2.58
N PRO A 294 16.25 -23.50 -2.64
CA PRO A 294 15.85 -24.90 -2.68
C PRO A 294 15.20 -25.42 -1.38
N GLU A 295 15.30 -24.65 -0.27
CA GLU A 295 14.61 -25.00 0.98
C GLU A 295 13.15 -24.52 0.98
N LYS A 296 12.80 -23.58 0.09
CA LYS A 296 11.49 -22.93 0.05
C LYS A 296 10.74 -23.12 -1.26
N SER A 297 11.45 -23.46 -2.34
CA SER A 297 10.90 -23.54 -3.69
C SER A 297 11.19 -24.90 -4.31
N LYS A 298 10.20 -25.45 -5.01
CA LYS A 298 10.31 -26.66 -5.84
C LYS A 298 10.54 -26.34 -7.32
N ILE A 299 10.56 -25.05 -7.67
CA ILE A 299 10.65 -24.56 -9.05
C ILE A 299 11.97 -23.84 -9.33
N VAL A 300 13.00 -24.08 -8.52
CA VAL A 300 14.32 -23.47 -8.64
C VAL A 300 14.82 -23.52 -10.09
N GLY A 301 15.18 -22.35 -10.65
CA GLY A 301 15.65 -22.21 -12.03
C GLY A 301 14.60 -22.39 -13.12
N ASN A 302 13.33 -22.61 -12.77
CA ASN A 302 12.23 -22.82 -13.71
C ASN A 302 11.12 -21.76 -13.56
N TRP A 303 11.48 -20.53 -13.25
CA TRP A 303 10.54 -19.42 -13.13
C TRP A 303 11.11 -18.14 -13.70
N ALA A 304 10.24 -17.24 -14.10
CA ALA A 304 10.59 -15.87 -14.49
C ALA A 304 9.41 -14.94 -14.17
N LEU A 305 9.67 -13.63 -14.30
CA LEU A 305 8.66 -12.58 -14.23
C LEU A 305 8.34 -12.08 -15.63
N ASP A 306 7.09 -11.72 -15.84
CA ASP A 306 6.64 -11.06 -17.05
C ASP A 306 5.54 -10.05 -16.72
N VAL A 307 5.23 -9.18 -17.69
CA VAL A 307 4.07 -8.28 -17.62
C VAL A 307 2.79 -9.02 -17.90
N LEU A 308 1.66 -8.41 -17.57
CA LEU A 308 0.34 -8.91 -17.92
C LEU A 308 0.12 -8.90 -19.44
N PRO A 309 -0.88 -9.64 -19.95
CA PRO A 309 -1.38 -9.46 -21.31
C PRO A 309 -1.66 -7.98 -21.61
N ALA A 310 -1.01 -7.43 -22.63
CA ALA A 310 -1.14 -6.02 -22.98
C ALA A 310 -2.55 -5.69 -23.50
N GLU A 311 -3.20 -6.64 -24.13
CA GLU A 311 -4.54 -6.54 -24.71
C GLU A 311 -4.68 -5.28 -25.60
N LYS A 312 -5.35 -4.22 -25.12
CA LYS A 312 -5.52 -2.94 -25.83
C LYS A 312 -4.58 -1.84 -25.37
N THR A 313 -4.27 -1.78 -24.08
CA THR A 313 -3.58 -0.63 -23.48
C THR A 313 -2.23 -0.97 -22.90
N GLY A 314 -2.00 -2.22 -22.49
CA GLY A 314 -0.81 -2.61 -21.73
C GLY A 314 -0.74 -2.01 -20.32
N LEU A 315 -1.81 -1.36 -19.85
CA LEU A 315 -1.85 -0.80 -18.50
C LEU A 315 -1.92 -1.91 -17.46
N THR A 316 -1.12 -1.75 -16.43
CA THR A 316 -1.13 -2.61 -15.24
C THR A 316 -1.35 -1.77 -13.99
N LEU A 317 -1.52 -2.42 -12.84
CA LEU A 317 -1.66 -1.74 -11.56
C LEU A 317 -0.30 -1.37 -11.00
N LEU A 318 -0.12 -0.11 -10.60
CA LEU A 318 1.01 0.34 -9.80
C LEU A 318 0.70 0.15 -8.31
N SER A 319 1.52 -0.61 -7.61
CA SER A 319 1.59 -0.57 -6.16
C SER A 319 2.83 0.24 -5.76
N ALA A 320 2.62 1.38 -5.15
CA ALA A 320 3.71 2.25 -4.69
C ALA A 320 3.47 2.71 -3.25
N TRP A 321 4.58 2.92 -2.56
CA TRP A 321 4.61 3.38 -1.17
C TRP A 321 5.57 4.54 -1.04
N ASP A 322 5.24 5.48 -0.18
CA ASP A 322 6.11 6.57 0.21
C ASP A 322 6.23 6.66 1.73
N VAL A 323 7.27 7.37 2.18
CA VAL A 323 7.47 7.71 3.58
C VAL A 323 7.23 9.19 3.78
N ALA A 324 6.33 9.50 4.70
CA ALA A 324 5.83 10.84 4.96
C ALA A 324 6.02 11.25 6.43
N ILE A 325 5.96 12.56 6.68
CA ILE A 325 6.05 13.14 8.02
C ILE A 325 4.66 13.64 8.43
N PRO A 326 4.03 13.11 9.51
CA PRO A 326 2.82 13.69 10.06
C PRO A 326 3.02 15.15 10.47
N ALA A 327 2.11 16.06 10.11
CA ALA A 327 2.17 17.46 10.49
C ALA A 327 2.20 17.67 12.03
N GLY A 328 1.63 16.71 12.78
CA GLY A 328 1.64 16.67 14.24
C GLY A 328 2.97 16.23 14.88
N SER A 329 3.96 15.73 14.11
CA SER A 329 5.24 15.30 14.65
C SER A 329 6.01 16.45 15.30
N ASN A 330 6.62 16.17 16.46
CA ASN A 330 7.52 17.08 17.16
C ASN A 330 9.00 16.85 16.80
N ASN A 331 9.31 15.89 15.93
CA ASN A 331 10.66 15.48 15.55
C ASN A 331 10.90 15.61 14.03
N LYS A 332 10.27 16.55 13.35
CA LYS A 332 10.24 16.64 11.88
C LYS A 332 11.62 16.65 11.23
N ASP A 333 12.61 17.37 11.76
CA ASP A 333 13.99 17.35 11.24
C ASP A 333 14.62 15.96 11.39
N LEU A 334 14.40 15.27 12.49
CA LEU A 334 14.90 13.91 12.69
C LEU A 334 14.17 12.91 11.79
N ALA A 335 12.87 13.10 11.58
CA ALA A 335 12.07 12.32 10.63
C ALA A 335 12.58 12.49 9.18
N TRP A 336 12.96 13.70 8.81
CA TRP A 336 13.57 13.96 7.51
C TRP A 336 14.94 13.26 7.35
N GLU A 337 15.79 13.23 8.39
CA GLU A 337 17.03 12.45 8.36
C GLU A 337 16.76 10.96 8.14
N TRP A 338 15.71 10.41 8.79
CA TRP A 338 15.28 9.04 8.57
C TRP A 338 14.88 8.80 7.11
N ILE A 339 14.02 9.67 6.55
CA ILE A 339 13.56 9.58 5.17
C ILE A 339 14.74 9.60 4.20
N LYS A 340 15.70 10.52 4.38
CA LYS A 340 16.89 10.61 3.51
C LYS A 340 17.71 9.32 3.53
N MET A 341 17.91 8.72 4.70
CA MET A 341 18.65 7.46 4.82
C MET A 341 17.88 6.29 4.22
N TYR A 342 16.59 6.15 4.58
CA TYR A 342 15.72 5.07 4.13
C TYR A 342 15.58 5.03 2.61
N THR A 343 15.50 6.19 1.99
CA THR A 343 15.33 6.35 0.54
C THR A 343 16.66 6.55 -0.21
N SER A 344 17.82 6.44 0.46
CA SER A 344 19.13 6.53 -0.19
C SER A 344 19.35 5.37 -1.17
N TYR A 345 20.22 5.57 -2.16
CA TYR A 345 20.53 4.54 -3.17
C TYR A 345 21.07 3.25 -2.52
N ASP A 346 22.00 3.38 -1.58
CA ASP A 346 22.65 2.23 -0.94
C ASP A 346 21.66 1.45 -0.08
N MET A 347 20.81 2.16 0.69
CA MET A 347 19.82 1.52 1.53
C MET A 347 18.74 0.82 0.70
N GLN A 348 18.27 1.44 -0.38
CA GLN A 348 17.31 0.83 -1.30
C GLN A 348 17.87 -0.43 -1.97
N ASN A 349 19.16 -0.47 -2.30
CA ASN A 349 19.79 -1.71 -2.77
C ASN A 349 19.87 -2.78 -1.69
N THR A 350 20.18 -2.39 -0.46
CA THR A 350 20.21 -3.30 0.70
C THR A 350 18.82 -3.89 0.97
N PHE A 351 17.77 -3.09 0.84
CA PHE A 351 16.39 -3.55 1.00
C PHE A 351 15.97 -4.54 -0.09
N TYR A 352 16.39 -4.31 -1.33
CA TYR A 352 16.15 -5.29 -2.39
C TYR A 352 16.91 -6.59 -2.12
N ASP A 353 18.20 -6.52 -1.83
CA ASP A 353 19.04 -7.70 -1.66
C ASP A 353 18.61 -8.58 -0.47
N ASN A 354 18.08 -7.97 0.60
CA ASN A 354 17.68 -8.68 1.82
C ASN A 354 16.18 -8.98 1.93
N HIS A 355 15.32 -8.13 1.31
CA HIS A 355 13.88 -8.18 1.51
C HIS A 355 13.10 -8.20 0.19
N GLY A 356 13.75 -8.05 -0.98
CA GLY A 356 13.12 -8.05 -2.30
C GLY A 356 12.32 -6.80 -2.63
N ILE A 357 12.45 -5.72 -1.86
CA ILE A 357 11.73 -4.47 -2.08
C ILE A 357 12.27 -3.80 -3.34
N LEU A 358 11.42 -3.66 -4.36
CA LEU A 358 11.78 -3.00 -5.61
C LEU A 358 11.83 -1.48 -5.42
N SER A 359 12.96 -0.89 -5.77
CA SER A 359 13.19 0.53 -5.60
C SER A 359 12.54 1.37 -6.70
N PRO A 360 11.91 2.52 -6.36
CA PRO A 360 11.43 3.50 -7.33
C PRO A 360 12.53 4.36 -7.97
N ARG A 361 13.82 4.11 -7.67
CA ARG A 361 14.94 4.88 -8.21
C ARG A 361 15.33 4.42 -9.61
N LYS A 362 15.53 5.35 -10.56
CA LYS A 362 15.98 5.07 -11.93
C LYS A 362 17.26 4.25 -11.95
N ALA A 363 18.28 4.69 -11.19
CA ALA A 363 19.59 4.02 -11.17
C ALA A 363 19.58 2.60 -10.58
N PHE A 364 18.57 2.24 -9.78
CA PHE A 364 18.41 0.88 -9.28
C PHE A 364 18.23 -0.12 -10.43
N TRP A 365 17.45 0.25 -11.45
CA TRP A 365 17.10 -0.59 -12.59
C TRP A 365 18.19 -0.67 -13.67
N GLU A 366 19.22 0.19 -13.60
CA GLU A 366 20.36 0.17 -14.49
C GLU A 366 21.41 -0.89 -14.11
N GLN A 367 21.25 -1.55 -12.96
CA GLN A 367 22.16 -2.57 -12.48
C GLN A 367 22.03 -3.87 -13.28
N GLU A 368 23.16 -4.57 -13.48
CA GLU A 368 23.21 -5.85 -14.21
C GLU A 368 22.24 -6.91 -13.59
N LYS A 369 22.12 -6.93 -12.26
CA LYS A 369 21.20 -7.84 -11.56
C LYS A 369 19.72 -7.62 -11.92
N MET A 370 19.36 -6.44 -12.43
CA MET A 370 17.98 -6.09 -12.83
C MET A 370 17.70 -6.33 -14.32
N ALA A 371 18.70 -6.74 -15.11
CA ALA A 371 18.55 -6.89 -16.56
C ALA A 371 17.45 -7.89 -16.98
N SER A 372 17.24 -8.95 -16.20
CA SER A 372 16.17 -9.93 -16.44
C SER A 372 14.76 -9.41 -16.11
N GLN A 373 14.65 -8.26 -15.44
CA GLN A 373 13.39 -7.64 -15.02
C GLN A 373 13.05 -6.39 -15.84
N LYS A 374 13.60 -6.28 -17.06
CA LYS A 374 13.37 -5.10 -17.92
C LYS A 374 11.89 -4.84 -18.17
N ALA A 375 11.10 -5.88 -18.43
CA ALA A 375 9.66 -5.74 -18.65
C ALA A 375 8.94 -5.13 -17.42
N VAL A 376 9.33 -5.56 -16.22
CA VAL A 376 8.81 -4.99 -14.95
C VAL A 376 9.20 -3.51 -14.84
N ARG A 377 10.46 -3.16 -15.19
CA ARG A 377 10.90 -1.77 -15.18
C ARG A 377 10.13 -0.89 -16.18
N ASP A 378 9.92 -1.40 -17.39
CA ASP A 378 9.21 -0.66 -18.44
C ASP A 378 7.73 -0.42 -18.04
N ALA A 379 7.10 -1.41 -17.38
CA ALA A 379 5.76 -1.28 -16.86
C ALA A 379 5.60 -0.16 -15.81
N LEU A 380 6.64 0.16 -15.04
CA LEU A 380 6.60 1.26 -14.07
C LEU A 380 6.42 2.65 -14.73
N ASP A 381 6.78 2.80 -16.01
CA ASP A 381 6.63 4.08 -16.71
C ASP A 381 5.17 4.35 -17.14
N THR A 382 4.32 3.30 -17.21
CA THR A 382 2.94 3.41 -17.71
C THR A 382 1.91 2.77 -16.77
N ALA A 383 2.35 2.15 -15.66
CA ALA A 383 1.42 1.52 -14.73
C ALA A 383 0.42 2.54 -14.17
N ASN A 384 -0.85 2.14 -14.15
CA ASN A 384 -1.97 2.96 -13.68
C ASN A 384 -2.11 2.81 -12.15
N MET A 385 -2.76 3.81 -11.52
CA MET A 385 -2.99 3.85 -10.08
C MET A 385 -4.48 3.90 -9.77
N TRP A 386 -4.89 3.45 -8.59
CA TRP A 386 -6.22 3.72 -8.07
C TRP A 386 -6.48 5.22 -7.92
N TRP A 387 -7.73 5.59 -7.75
CA TRP A 387 -8.04 6.96 -7.37
C TRP A 387 -7.26 7.36 -6.11
N ARG A 388 -6.68 8.54 -6.13
CA ARG A 388 -5.95 9.11 -4.99
C ARG A 388 -6.79 10.17 -4.27
N ILE A 389 -8.07 9.87 -4.07
CA ILE A 389 -9.04 10.71 -3.37
C ILE A 389 -9.68 9.92 -2.23
N PRO A 390 -10.30 10.57 -1.23
CA PRO A 390 -10.90 9.86 -0.08
C PRO A 390 -11.94 8.78 -0.47
N ALA A 391 -12.57 8.91 -1.65
CA ALA A 391 -13.49 7.88 -2.15
C ALA A 391 -12.83 6.54 -2.51
N SER A 392 -11.51 6.51 -2.71
CA SER A 392 -10.78 5.35 -3.25
C SER A 392 -10.93 4.10 -2.35
N VAL A 393 -10.74 4.26 -1.06
CA VAL A 393 -10.79 3.14 -0.09
C VAL A 393 -12.21 2.53 -0.03
N GLU A 394 -13.26 3.40 -0.05
CA GLU A 394 -14.65 2.94 -0.10
C GLU A 394 -14.95 2.23 -1.42
N ALA A 395 -14.53 2.81 -2.54
CA ALA A 395 -14.72 2.24 -3.87
C ALA A 395 -14.05 0.87 -4.01
N ASP A 396 -12.77 0.74 -3.65
CA ASP A 396 -12.04 -0.54 -3.69
C ASP A 396 -12.70 -1.61 -2.82
N SER A 397 -13.11 -1.27 -1.60
CA SER A 397 -13.81 -2.21 -0.70
C SER A 397 -15.12 -2.73 -1.30
N MET A 398 -15.87 -1.85 -1.97
CA MET A 398 -17.12 -2.23 -2.65
C MET A 398 -16.85 -3.10 -3.87
N ILE A 399 -15.86 -2.78 -4.69
CA ILE A 399 -15.44 -3.59 -5.85
C ILE A 399 -15.04 -4.99 -5.38
N ASN A 400 -14.19 -5.10 -4.38
CA ASN A 400 -13.80 -6.39 -3.79
C ASN A 400 -15.02 -7.25 -3.42
N THR A 401 -16.02 -6.64 -2.77
CA THR A 401 -17.23 -7.33 -2.34
C THR A 401 -18.09 -7.79 -3.51
N ILE A 402 -18.29 -6.93 -4.50
CA ILE A 402 -19.17 -7.19 -5.64
C ILE A 402 -18.56 -8.24 -6.58
N VAL A 403 -17.27 -8.08 -6.91
CA VAL A 403 -16.53 -9.05 -7.75
C VAL A 403 -16.50 -10.42 -7.05
N GLY A 404 -16.24 -10.45 -5.74
CA GLY A 404 -16.26 -11.67 -4.94
C GLY A 404 -17.65 -12.35 -4.93
N ALA A 405 -18.73 -11.58 -4.85
CA ALA A 405 -20.10 -12.11 -4.93
C ALA A 405 -20.41 -12.72 -6.32
N TYR A 406 -19.93 -12.09 -7.39
CA TYR A 406 -20.04 -12.62 -8.75
C TYR A 406 -19.25 -13.93 -8.91
N LEU A 407 -17.98 -13.95 -8.53
CA LEU A 407 -17.13 -15.14 -8.62
C LEU A 407 -17.62 -16.30 -7.75
N SER A 408 -18.37 -16.00 -6.69
CA SER A 408 -18.99 -17.02 -5.81
C SER A 408 -20.40 -17.42 -6.22
N ASP A 409 -20.87 -17.05 -7.42
CA ASP A 409 -22.21 -17.36 -7.95
C ASP A 409 -23.38 -16.80 -7.11
N GLN A 410 -23.15 -15.73 -6.34
CA GLN A 410 -24.18 -15.08 -5.52
C GLN A 410 -25.03 -14.09 -6.30
N ILE A 411 -24.42 -13.46 -7.32
CA ILE A 411 -25.06 -12.54 -8.26
C ILE A 411 -24.63 -12.89 -9.70
N ASP A 412 -25.45 -12.53 -10.67
CA ASP A 412 -25.10 -12.70 -12.09
C ASP A 412 -24.29 -11.51 -12.63
N LEU A 413 -23.81 -11.61 -13.87
CA LEU A 413 -22.95 -10.63 -14.53
C LEU A 413 -23.57 -9.23 -14.56
N GLU A 414 -24.84 -9.14 -14.99
CA GLU A 414 -25.50 -7.83 -15.16
C GLU A 414 -25.81 -7.18 -13.80
N GLU A 415 -26.13 -7.96 -12.78
CA GLU A 415 -26.28 -7.46 -11.41
C GLU A 415 -24.92 -6.99 -10.85
N ALA A 416 -23.82 -7.70 -11.14
CA ALA A 416 -22.48 -7.26 -10.73
C ALA A 416 -22.11 -5.91 -11.36
N VAL A 417 -22.28 -5.75 -12.68
CA VAL A 417 -22.02 -4.50 -13.39
C VAL A 417 -22.85 -3.35 -12.84
N LYS A 418 -24.16 -3.60 -12.62
CA LYS A 418 -25.05 -2.60 -12.03
C LYS A 418 -24.62 -2.20 -10.61
N GLN A 419 -24.25 -3.17 -9.77
CA GLN A 419 -23.79 -2.88 -8.41
C GLN A 419 -22.47 -2.13 -8.40
N LEU A 420 -21.55 -2.40 -9.32
CA LEU A 420 -20.30 -1.64 -9.49
C LEU A 420 -20.60 -0.17 -9.84
N ASP A 421 -21.51 0.09 -10.79
CA ASP A 421 -21.90 1.45 -11.18
C ASP A 421 -22.55 2.22 -10.01
N ASP A 422 -23.52 1.58 -9.33
CA ASP A 422 -24.20 2.15 -8.16
C ASP A 422 -23.20 2.45 -7.03
N ALA A 423 -22.22 1.56 -6.78
CA ALA A 423 -21.22 1.69 -5.72
C ALA A 423 -20.24 2.82 -5.98
N LEU A 424 -19.65 2.89 -7.18
CA LEU A 424 -18.72 3.96 -7.56
C LEU A 424 -19.41 5.33 -7.57
N THR A 425 -20.64 5.41 -8.08
CA THR A 425 -21.45 6.63 -8.03
C THR A 425 -21.72 7.06 -6.58
N ALA A 426 -21.99 6.11 -5.68
CA ALA A 426 -22.21 6.41 -4.26
C ALA A 426 -20.92 6.88 -3.58
N ALA A 427 -19.77 6.23 -3.84
CA ALA A 427 -18.48 6.60 -3.28
C ALA A 427 -18.09 8.05 -3.66
N LEU A 428 -18.19 8.41 -4.96
CA LEU A 428 -17.95 9.78 -5.43
C LEU A 428 -18.92 10.80 -4.85
N LYS A 429 -20.16 10.41 -4.61
CA LYS A 429 -21.15 11.30 -3.99
C LYS A 429 -20.88 11.52 -2.50
N ASN A 430 -20.42 10.49 -1.79
CA ASN A 430 -20.12 10.54 -0.35
C ASN A 430 -18.82 11.32 -0.08
N SER A 431 -17.83 11.12 -0.92
CA SER A 431 -16.49 11.70 -0.82
C SER A 431 -16.06 12.28 -2.18
N PRO A 432 -16.67 13.38 -2.62
CA PRO A 432 -16.37 13.95 -3.95
C PRO A 432 -14.92 14.45 -3.99
N PRO A 433 -14.29 14.39 -5.18
CA PRO A 433 -12.99 15.02 -5.38
C PRO A 433 -13.09 16.53 -5.13
N GLU A 434 -11.98 17.12 -4.67
CA GLU A 434 -11.92 18.58 -4.52
C GLU A 434 -12.13 19.30 -5.85
N ALA A 435 -12.71 20.49 -5.79
CA ALA A 435 -13.04 21.25 -7.00
C ALA A 435 -11.79 21.56 -7.84
N GLY A 436 -11.80 21.14 -9.08
CA GLY A 436 -10.71 21.36 -10.04
C GLY A 436 -9.72 20.19 -10.13
N ILE A 437 -9.83 19.17 -9.29
CA ILE A 437 -9.05 17.94 -9.46
C ILE A 437 -9.64 17.13 -10.60
N LYS A 438 -8.78 16.74 -11.53
CA LYS A 438 -9.12 15.80 -12.61
C LYS A 438 -8.73 14.38 -12.20
N ASN A 439 -9.47 13.42 -12.73
CA ASN A 439 -9.06 12.03 -12.69
C ASN A 439 -7.94 11.81 -13.71
N TYR A 440 -6.73 11.62 -13.25
CA TYR A 440 -5.56 11.36 -14.13
C TYR A 440 -5.39 9.88 -14.47
N ASN A 441 -6.21 9.03 -13.88
CA ASN A 441 -6.18 7.57 -14.04
C ASN A 441 -7.34 7.11 -14.94
N HIS A 442 -7.43 7.65 -16.17
CA HIS A 442 -8.50 7.35 -17.14
C HIS A 442 -7.94 6.76 -18.44
#